data_1dca428b62a76a1c6432471ef0afbaf7
#
_entry.id   1dca428b62a76a1c6432471ef0afbaf7
#
_cell.length_a   1.000
_cell.length_b   1.000
_cell.length_c   1.000
_cell.angle_alpha   90.00
_cell.angle_beta   90.00
_cell.angle_gamma   90.00
#
_symmetry.space_group_name_H-M   'P 1'
#
loop_
_entity.id
_entity.type
_entity.pdbx_description
1 polymer ?
#
loop_
_entity_poly.entity_id
_entity_poly.type
_entity_poly.pdbx_seq_one_letter_code
_entity_poly.pdbx_strand_id
1 'polypeptide(L)'
;VPQEQLERNAVTLTKSSESDQKKDLKMTRPYNFSAGPAVLPEAVLERARAEMTDFGGSGMSVMEMSHRGKEFIKIAEEAEADLRELMGIPANYKVLFLQGGAMLQFSAIPLNLSAPGAPVDYLNTGYWSERSTTEAKRLSQVSVAASGEAGKYTSIPPRSQWQLNKDAAYFHYCANETIHGVEFQDTPDVGNVPLVCDMSSTILSRPVDVSRFGLIYAGAQKNIGPAGLTVVIVRDDLLGRARPDTPYLLNYKTMADNASMANTPPTYAWYIAGLVFKWVKEQGGLKAMAERNRRKSQALYQAIDSSNFYKNPVDPACRSWMNVPFTMADADLEKPFLDEAKKHGLLTLAGHRSVGGMRASLYNAMPEEGVKALTEFMADFSRRHG
;
A
#
# COMPACT_ATOMS: atom_id res chain seq x y z
N VAL A 1 -14.86 59.72 17.37
CA VAL A 1 -15.98 58.77 17.36
C VAL A 1 -16.07 58.20 18.76
N PRO A 2 -17.18 58.37 19.48
CA PRO A 2 -17.26 58.07 20.91
C PRO A 2 -17.29 56.56 21.19
N GLN A 3 -16.70 56.22 22.28
CA GLN A 3 -16.52 54.91 22.89
C GLN A 3 -17.82 54.17 23.28
N GLU A 4 -18.96 54.87 23.17
CA GLU A 4 -20.30 54.33 23.48
C GLU A 4 -20.93 53.39 22.44
N GLN A 5 -20.32 53.24 21.25
CA GLN A 5 -20.86 52.38 20.18
C GLN A 5 -20.27 50.98 20.16
N LEU A 6 -19.25 50.73 20.99
CA LEU A 6 -18.63 49.39 21.16
C LEU A 6 -19.28 48.55 22.27
N GLU A 7 -20.03 49.18 23.18
CA GLU A 7 -20.69 48.49 24.29
C GLU A 7 -22.13 48.03 23.99
N ARG A 8 -22.74 48.43 22.89
CA ARG A 8 -24.11 47.99 22.50
C ARG A 8 -24.19 46.71 21.70
N ASN A 9 -23.07 46.14 21.24
CA ASN A 9 -23.05 44.86 20.54
C ASN A 9 -22.69 43.66 21.42
N ALA A 10 -22.53 43.85 22.74
CA ALA A 10 -22.16 42.81 23.67
C ALA A 10 -23.33 42.24 24.51
N VAL A 11 -24.56 42.71 24.32
CA VAL A 11 -25.71 42.24 25.11
C VAL A 11 -26.90 41.93 24.22
N THR A 12 -26.89 40.81 23.56
CA THR A 12 -28.09 39.98 23.29
C THR A 12 -27.68 38.56 22.90
N LEU A 13 -26.92 37.88 23.75
CA LEU A 13 -26.98 36.44 23.81
C LEU A 13 -27.95 36.09 24.94
N THR A 14 -29.22 36.16 24.61
CA THR A 14 -30.29 35.61 25.44
C THR A 14 -30.04 34.12 25.63
N LYS A 15 -30.04 33.73 26.88
CA LYS A 15 -30.18 32.37 27.35
C LYS A 15 -31.32 31.68 26.60
N SER A 16 -31.02 30.97 25.53
CA SER A 16 -31.87 29.91 25.02
C SER A 16 -31.55 28.67 25.86
N SER A 17 -32.60 28.05 26.36
CA SER A 17 -32.66 26.96 27.28
C SER A 17 -31.64 25.84 26.97
N GLU A 18 -30.98 25.33 28.03
CA GLU A 18 -30.11 24.15 28.07
C GLU A 18 -30.85 22.82 27.77
N SER A 19 -31.79 22.80 26.87
CA SER A 19 -32.54 21.58 26.50
C SER A 19 -32.42 21.16 25.03
N ASP A 20 -31.64 21.86 24.18
CA ASP A 20 -31.19 21.33 22.93
C ASP A 20 -29.92 20.50 23.18
N GLN A 21 -30.13 19.27 23.64
CA GLN A 21 -29.15 18.20 23.51
C GLN A 21 -28.73 18.19 22.03
N LYS A 22 -27.61 18.83 21.70
CA LYS A 22 -26.83 18.45 20.55
C LYS A 22 -26.56 16.96 20.72
N LYS A 23 -27.41 16.13 20.14
CA LYS A 23 -26.96 14.83 19.69
C LYS A 23 -25.76 15.14 18.79
N ASP A 24 -24.54 15.03 19.35
CA ASP A 24 -23.36 14.84 18.55
C ASP A 24 -23.66 13.61 17.69
N LEU A 25 -24.19 13.86 16.50
CA LEU A 25 -24.13 12.90 15.42
C LEU A 25 -22.63 12.73 15.20
N LYS A 26 -22.04 11.77 15.92
CA LYS A 26 -20.70 11.27 15.69
C LYS A 26 -20.71 10.85 14.23
N MET A 27 -20.28 11.75 13.32
CA MET A 27 -20.17 11.41 11.92
C MET A 27 -19.25 10.22 11.87
N THR A 28 -19.82 9.04 11.66
CA THR A 28 -19.05 7.83 11.48
C THR A 28 -18.20 8.04 10.25
N ARG A 29 -16.89 7.88 10.40
CA ARG A 29 -15.92 8.02 9.32
C ARG A 29 -16.35 7.11 8.16
N PRO A 30 -16.45 7.61 6.91
CA PRO A 30 -16.85 6.79 5.77
C PRO A 30 -15.81 5.71 5.48
N TYR A 31 -16.24 4.61 4.92
CA TYR A 31 -15.36 3.52 4.48
C TYR A 31 -14.70 3.86 3.14
N ASN A 32 -13.40 4.09 3.18
CA ASN A 32 -12.62 4.46 2.00
C ASN A 32 -11.96 3.22 1.37
N PHE A 33 -12.47 2.77 0.22
CA PHE A 33 -11.97 1.63 -0.55
C PHE A 33 -10.89 2.01 -1.57
N SER A 34 -10.22 3.16 -1.41
CA SER A 34 -9.19 3.62 -2.34
C SER A 34 -8.02 2.64 -2.44
N ALA A 35 -7.54 2.46 -3.66
CA ALA A 35 -6.38 1.62 -3.94
C ALA A 35 -5.02 2.23 -3.56
N GLY A 36 -5.02 3.51 -3.25
CA GLY A 36 -3.83 4.27 -2.82
C GLY A 36 -3.84 5.71 -3.36
N PRO A 37 -3.63 6.72 -2.49
CA PRO A 37 -3.50 6.60 -1.03
C PRO A 37 -4.70 5.92 -0.39
N ALA A 38 -4.42 4.95 0.50
CA ALA A 38 -5.44 4.11 1.11
C ALA A 38 -5.91 4.63 2.48
N VAL A 39 -6.92 3.98 3.03
CA VAL A 39 -7.37 4.23 4.39
C VAL A 39 -6.23 3.96 5.39
N LEU A 40 -6.09 4.83 6.40
CA LEU A 40 -5.19 4.64 7.53
C LEU A 40 -5.98 4.21 8.77
N PRO A 41 -5.37 3.46 9.71
CA PRO A 41 -6.03 3.13 10.97
C PRO A 41 -6.43 4.40 11.73
N GLU A 42 -7.66 4.46 12.23
CA GLU A 42 -8.16 5.64 12.95
C GLU A 42 -7.33 5.93 14.20
N ALA A 43 -6.95 4.88 14.95
CA ALA A 43 -6.09 5.00 16.12
C ALA A 43 -4.73 5.66 15.79
N VAL A 44 -4.16 5.38 14.63
CA VAL A 44 -2.91 6.03 14.15
C VAL A 44 -3.15 7.50 13.88
N LEU A 45 -4.25 7.86 13.22
CA LEU A 45 -4.60 9.25 12.93
C LEU A 45 -4.89 10.05 14.21
N GLU A 46 -5.59 9.46 15.18
CA GLU A 46 -5.87 10.09 16.46
C GLU A 46 -4.60 10.33 17.27
N ARG A 47 -3.69 9.36 17.28
CA ARG A 47 -2.39 9.55 17.91
C ARG A 47 -1.59 10.64 17.22
N ALA A 48 -1.51 10.62 15.89
CA ALA A 48 -0.84 11.66 15.12
C ALA A 48 -1.45 13.06 15.36
N ARG A 49 -2.78 13.13 15.51
CA ARG A 49 -3.48 14.37 15.86
C ARG A 49 -3.08 14.87 17.25
N ALA A 50 -3.01 13.99 18.24
CA ALA A 50 -2.62 14.34 19.60
C ALA A 50 -1.17 14.84 19.70
N GLU A 51 -0.28 14.29 18.89
CA GLU A 51 1.15 14.62 18.85
C GLU A 51 1.49 15.68 17.77
N MET A 52 0.48 16.26 17.09
CA MET A 52 0.68 17.13 15.91
C MET A 52 1.56 18.36 16.18
N THR A 53 1.39 19.01 17.33
CA THR A 53 2.11 20.23 17.70
C THR A 53 3.15 20.01 18.80
N ASP A 54 3.11 18.85 19.47
CA ASP A 54 4.03 18.53 20.58
C ASP A 54 4.28 17.02 20.65
N PHE A 55 5.27 16.55 19.92
CA PHE A 55 5.69 15.16 20.00
C PHE A 55 6.49 14.90 21.28
N GLY A 56 5.91 14.09 22.18
CA GLY A 56 6.60 13.61 23.38
C GLY A 56 7.08 14.70 24.33
N GLY A 57 6.43 15.85 24.40
CA GLY A 57 6.80 16.98 25.25
C GLY A 57 7.99 17.80 24.71
N SER A 58 8.34 17.65 23.43
CA SER A 58 9.42 18.39 22.78
C SER A 58 9.06 19.84 22.43
N GLY A 59 7.77 20.19 22.47
CA GLY A 59 7.25 21.47 22.00
C GLY A 59 7.30 21.66 20.49
N MET A 60 7.57 20.58 19.72
CA MET A 60 7.70 20.62 18.28
C MET A 60 6.86 19.52 17.61
N SER A 61 6.34 19.80 16.42
CA SER A 61 5.82 18.79 15.51
C SER A 61 6.96 17.92 14.94
N VAL A 62 6.65 16.65 14.66
CA VAL A 62 7.61 15.80 13.90
C VAL A 62 7.99 16.40 12.54
N MET A 63 7.11 17.23 11.96
CA MET A 63 7.37 17.92 10.69
C MET A 63 8.49 19.00 10.81
N GLU A 64 8.72 19.52 12.02
CA GLU A 64 9.67 20.61 12.29
C GLU A 64 11.01 20.09 12.83
N MET A 65 11.06 18.80 13.22
CA MET A 65 12.25 18.21 13.83
C MET A 65 13.39 18.04 12.81
N SER A 66 14.59 18.34 13.24
CA SER A 66 15.77 17.93 12.50
C SER A 66 15.84 16.40 12.45
N HIS A 67 15.99 15.84 11.25
CA HIS A 67 16.20 14.39 11.08
C HIS A 67 17.51 13.88 11.71
N ARG A 68 18.39 14.78 12.15
CA ARG A 68 19.63 14.48 12.88
C ARG A 68 19.48 14.68 14.38
N GLY A 69 18.31 15.15 14.85
CA GLY A 69 17.98 15.28 16.26
C GLY A 69 17.66 13.92 16.88
N LYS A 70 17.96 13.78 18.17
CA LYS A 70 17.74 12.53 18.94
C LYS A 70 16.31 12.04 18.88
N GLU A 71 15.34 12.95 18.84
CA GLU A 71 13.92 12.65 18.81
C GLU A 71 13.54 11.92 17.51
N PHE A 72 13.98 12.46 16.35
CA PHE A 72 13.68 11.84 15.07
C PHE A 72 14.49 10.55 14.85
N ILE A 73 15.77 10.52 15.25
CA ILE A 73 16.59 9.29 15.20
C ILE A 73 15.87 8.17 15.94
N LYS A 74 15.33 8.43 17.15
CA LYS A 74 14.56 7.46 17.91
C LYS A 74 13.29 6.97 17.15
N ILE A 75 12.55 7.89 16.50
CA ILE A 75 11.39 7.54 15.68
C ILE A 75 11.82 6.58 14.55
N ALA A 76 12.92 6.89 13.86
CA ALA A 76 13.41 6.09 12.75
C ALA A 76 13.89 4.70 13.20
N GLU A 77 14.66 4.62 14.29
CA GLU A 77 15.14 3.37 14.88
C GLU A 77 14.01 2.47 15.35
N GLU A 78 13.01 3.04 16.05
CA GLU A 78 11.83 2.29 16.49
C GLU A 78 11.02 1.77 15.30
N ALA A 79 10.82 2.58 14.27
CA ALA A 79 10.10 2.17 13.07
C ALA A 79 10.81 1.03 12.33
N GLU A 80 12.15 1.09 12.21
CA GLU A 80 12.91 -0.01 11.61
C GLU A 80 12.84 -1.28 12.46
N ALA A 81 13.00 -1.15 13.80
CA ALA A 81 12.92 -2.29 14.72
C ALA A 81 11.56 -2.97 14.66
N ASP A 82 10.48 -2.21 14.67
CA ASP A 82 9.11 -2.74 14.58
C ASP A 82 8.86 -3.45 13.25
N LEU A 83 9.34 -2.89 12.13
CA LEU A 83 9.21 -3.53 10.82
C LEU A 83 10.02 -4.83 10.74
N ARG A 84 11.26 -4.81 11.29
CA ARG A 84 12.10 -6.02 11.36
C ARG A 84 11.44 -7.13 12.16
N GLU A 85 10.88 -6.81 13.31
CA GLU A 85 10.18 -7.77 14.16
C GLU A 85 8.94 -8.32 13.45
N LEU A 86 8.09 -7.47 12.89
CA LEU A 86 6.86 -7.88 12.20
C LEU A 86 7.12 -8.84 11.04
N MET A 87 8.13 -8.56 10.23
CA MET A 87 8.43 -9.34 9.03
C MET A 87 9.49 -10.42 9.24
N GLY A 88 10.09 -10.52 10.45
CA GLY A 88 11.18 -11.46 10.71
C GLY A 88 12.40 -11.21 9.81
N ILE A 89 12.76 -9.92 9.57
CA ILE A 89 13.84 -9.56 8.64
C ILE A 89 15.19 -10.00 9.20
N PRO A 90 15.94 -10.89 8.49
CA PRO A 90 17.24 -11.37 8.95
C PRO A 90 18.28 -10.24 9.07
N ALA A 91 19.30 -10.44 9.93
CA ALA A 91 20.33 -9.43 10.19
C ALA A 91 21.18 -9.07 8.95
N ASN A 92 21.28 -9.98 7.97
CA ASN A 92 21.97 -9.77 6.71
C ASN A 92 21.13 -9.06 5.64
N TYR A 93 20.14 -8.26 6.07
CA TYR A 93 19.36 -7.35 5.23
C TYR A 93 19.41 -5.93 5.76
N LYS A 94 19.48 -4.96 4.86
CA LYS A 94 19.25 -3.54 5.17
C LYS A 94 17.79 -3.18 4.91
N VAL A 95 17.23 -2.38 5.80
CA VAL A 95 15.93 -1.74 5.62
C VAL A 95 16.18 -0.29 5.29
N LEU A 96 15.69 0.15 4.14
CA LEU A 96 15.87 1.53 3.66
C LEU A 96 14.50 2.21 3.61
N PHE A 97 14.44 3.42 4.14
CA PHE A 97 13.28 4.30 4.08
C PHE A 97 13.56 5.42 3.08
N LEU A 98 13.08 5.24 1.85
CA LEU A 98 13.41 6.06 0.69
C LEU A 98 12.25 6.97 0.29
N GLN A 99 12.48 7.80 -0.71
CA GLN A 99 11.50 8.69 -1.33
C GLN A 99 11.15 8.22 -2.75
N GLY A 100 10.14 8.81 -3.38
CA GLY A 100 9.81 8.61 -4.80
C GLY A 100 8.80 7.50 -5.10
N GLY A 101 8.31 6.78 -4.09
CA GLY A 101 7.33 5.70 -4.27
C GLY A 101 7.92 4.46 -4.96
N ALA A 102 7.08 3.44 -5.16
CA ALA A 102 7.49 2.22 -5.85
C ALA A 102 7.95 2.47 -7.30
N MET A 103 7.40 3.46 -7.98
CA MET A 103 7.78 3.76 -9.36
C MET A 103 9.23 4.20 -9.51
N LEU A 104 9.80 4.90 -8.54
CA LEU A 104 11.23 5.26 -8.60
C LEU A 104 12.11 4.00 -8.47
N GLN A 105 11.62 2.97 -7.78
CA GLN A 105 12.34 1.70 -7.65
C GLN A 105 12.44 0.93 -8.97
N PHE A 106 11.51 1.14 -9.91
CA PHE A 106 11.58 0.55 -11.25
C PHE A 106 12.86 0.93 -12.00
N SER A 107 13.40 2.12 -11.73
CA SER A 107 14.71 2.57 -12.26
C SER A 107 15.85 2.32 -11.28
N ALA A 108 15.64 2.50 -9.97
CA ALA A 108 16.70 2.34 -8.98
C ALA A 108 17.19 0.88 -8.89
N ILE A 109 16.30 -0.12 -8.99
CA ILE A 109 16.65 -1.54 -8.92
C ILE A 109 17.66 -1.93 -10.01
N PRO A 110 17.41 -1.72 -11.32
CA PRO A 110 18.39 -2.04 -12.34
C PRO A 110 19.70 -1.25 -12.19
N LEU A 111 19.67 -0.01 -11.72
CA LEU A 111 20.89 0.77 -11.46
C LEU A 111 21.74 0.19 -10.33
N ASN A 112 21.13 -0.45 -9.33
CA ASN A 112 21.83 -1.02 -8.17
C ASN A 112 22.20 -2.49 -8.32
N LEU A 113 21.41 -3.29 -9.07
CA LEU A 113 21.54 -4.74 -9.05
C LEU A 113 22.09 -5.32 -10.36
N SER A 114 22.17 -4.55 -11.45
CA SER A 114 22.66 -5.05 -12.73
C SER A 114 23.75 -4.17 -13.34
N ALA A 115 24.80 -4.79 -13.88
CA ALA A 115 25.75 -4.09 -14.71
C ALA A 115 25.08 -3.55 -16.00
N PRO A 116 25.64 -2.53 -16.67
CA PRO A 116 25.13 -2.08 -17.96
C PRO A 116 25.01 -3.24 -18.97
N GLY A 117 23.81 -3.41 -19.57
CA GLY A 117 23.55 -4.48 -20.51
C GLY A 117 23.41 -5.89 -19.93
N ALA A 118 23.51 -6.07 -18.61
CA ALA A 118 23.30 -7.38 -17.99
C ALA A 118 21.84 -7.85 -18.18
N PRO A 119 21.62 -9.17 -18.38
CA PRO A 119 20.28 -9.73 -18.49
C PRO A 119 19.55 -9.66 -17.15
N VAL A 120 18.27 -9.35 -17.20
CA VAL A 120 17.34 -9.37 -16.07
C VAL A 120 16.02 -9.98 -16.51
N ASP A 121 15.39 -10.74 -15.63
CA ASP A 121 14.13 -11.40 -15.93
C ASP A 121 12.97 -10.69 -15.23
N TYR A 122 11.86 -10.56 -15.94
CA TYR A 122 10.61 -9.97 -15.43
C TYR A 122 9.43 -10.90 -15.71
N LEU A 123 8.54 -11.00 -14.73
CA LEU A 123 7.25 -11.67 -14.92
C LEU A 123 6.16 -10.62 -15.08
N ASN A 124 5.43 -10.67 -16.21
CA ASN A 124 4.37 -9.71 -16.50
C ASN A 124 3.00 -10.32 -16.14
N THR A 125 2.42 -9.86 -15.02
CA THR A 125 1.13 -10.32 -14.51
C THR A 125 0.08 -9.21 -14.45
N GLY A 126 0.41 -8.00 -14.93
CA GLY A 126 -0.51 -6.87 -14.95
C GLY A 126 0.17 -5.54 -15.19
N TYR A 127 -0.56 -4.46 -14.93
CA TYR A 127 -0.12 -3.09 -15.21
C TYR A 127 1.19 -2.71 -14.51
N TRP A 128 1.37 -3.09 -13.24
CA TRP A 128 2.55 -2.66 -12.47
C TRP A 128 3.79 -3.43 -12.88
N SER A 129 3.69 -4.72 -13.11
CA SER A 129 4.78 -5.52 -13.67
C SER A 129 5.15 -5.10 -15.09
N GLU A 130 4.18 -4.76 -15.93
CA GLU A 130 4.43 -4.21 -17.27
C GLU A 130 5.15 -2.85 -17.19
N ARG A 131 4.70 -1.97 -16.29
CA ARG A 131 5.31 -0.66 -16.09
C ARG A 131 6.75 -0.77 -15.60
N SER A 132 7.02 -1.66 -14.63
CA SER A 132 8.38 -1.91 -14.14
C SER A 132 9.28 -2.49 -15.23
N THR A 133 8.75 -3.41 -16.05
CA THR A 133 9.44 -3.97 -17.24
C THR A 133 9.83 -2.87 -18.22
N THR A 134 8.90 -1.94 -18.50
CA THR A 134 9.12 -0.82 -19.42
C THR A 134 10.25 0.11 -18.95
N GLU A 135 10.29 0.43 -17.67
CA GLU A 135 11.37 1.28 -17.13
C GLU A 135 12.71 0.53 -17.09
N ALA A 136 12.71 -0.77 -16.75
CA ALA A 136 13.93 -1.56 -16.72
C ALA A 136 14.56 -1.73 -18.10
N LYS A 137 13.75 -1.82 -19.19
CA LYS A 137 14.23 -1.89 -20.59
C LYS A 137 15.09 -0.69 -21.00
N ARG A 138 14.98 0.43 -20.32
CA ARG A 138 15.82 1.62 -20.56
C ARG A 138 17.25 1.44 -20.03
N LEU A 139 17.42 0.52 -19.08
CA LEU A 139 18.63 0.40 -18.29
C LEU A 139 19.31 -0.98 -18.40
N SER A 140 18.58 -2.04 -18.81
CA SER A 140 19.07 -3.41 -18.80
C SER A 140 18.53 -4.20 -19.99
N GLN A 141 19.12 -5.34 -20.26
CA GLN A 141 18.59 -6.30 -21.23
C GLN A 141 17.49 -7.12 -20.55
N VAL A 142 16.24 -6.74 -20.77
CA VAL A 142 15.09 -7.36 -20.11
C VAL A 142 14.54 -8.51 -20.93
N SER A 143 14.42 -9.68 -20.29
CA SER A 143 13.66 -10.82 -20.77
C SER A 143 12.34 -10.92 -19.99
N VAL A 144 11.22 -11.09 -20.69
CA VAL A 144 9.92 -11.36 -20.07
C VAL A 144 9.77 -12.88 -19.96
N ALA A 145 9.96 -13.41 -18.75
CA ALA A 145 9.94 -14.85 -18.47
C ALA A 145 8.58 -15.48 -18.82
N ALA A 146 7.49 -14.78 -18.54
CA ALA A 146 6.12 -15.11 -18.99
C ALA A 146 5.25 -13.87 -18.89
N SER A 147 4.10 -13.86 -19.61
CA SER A 147 3.13 -12.78 -19.61
C SER A 147 1.70 -13.29 -19.51
N GLY A 148 0.90 -12.67 -18.63
CA GLY A 148 -0.54 -12.89 -18.50
C GLY A 148 -1.38 -12.06 -19.48
N GLU A 149 -0.77 -11.29 -20.36
CA GLU A 149 -1.44 -10.34 -21.25
C GLU A 149 -2.48 -11.00 -22.16
N ALA A 150 -2.16 -12.15 -22.76
CA ALA A 150 -3.07 -12.89 -23.63
C ALA A 150 -4.37 -13.30 -22.89
N GLY A 151 -4.29 -13.54 -21.56
CA GLY A 151 -5.42 -13.80 -20.67
C GLY A 151 -6.00 -12.53 -20.06
N LYS A 152 -5.67 -11.33 -20.56
CA LYS A 152 -6.11 -10.04 -20.02
C LYS A 152 -5.79 -9.87 -18.52
N TYR A 153 -4.68 -10.46 -18.10
CA TYR A 153 -4.23 -10.41 -16.69
C TYR A 153 -5.27 -10.91 -15.67
N THR A 154 -6.00 -11.95 -16.01
CA THR A 154 -6.99 -12.58 -15.10
C THR A 154 -6.41 -13.77 -14.33
N SER A 155 -5.16 -14.18 -14.64
CA SER A 155 -4.46 -15.27 -13.97
C SER A 155 -2.94 -15.10 -14.04
N ILE A 156 -2.25 -15.84 -13.20
CA ILE A 156 -0.78 -15.97 -13.26
C ILE A 156 -0.43 -17.03 -14.30
N PRO A 157 0.48 -16.77 -15.26
CA PRO A 157 0.95 -17.78 -16.18
C PRO A 157 1.47 -19.03 -15.45
N PRO A 158 1.12 -20.24 -15.88
CA PRO A 158 1.60 -21.48 -15.26
C PRO A 158 3.13 -21.52 -15.21
N ARG A 159 3.69 -22.04 -14.12
CA ARG A 159 5.16 -22.10 -13.92
C ARG A 159 5.89 -22.83 -15.06
N SER A 160 5.28 -23.82 -15.68
CA SER A 160 5.83 -24.56 -16.82
C SER A 160 6.05 -23.70 -18.07
N GLN A 161 5.44 -22.53 -18.14
CA GLN A 161 5.60 -21.58 -19.26
C GLN A 161 6.71 -20.55 -19.01
N TRP A 162 7.28 -20.50 -17.81
CA TRP A 162 8.28 -19.48 -17.48
C TRP A 162 9.64 -19.86 -18.08
N GLN A 163 10.18 -18.94 -18.87
CA GLN A 163 11.51 -19.03 -19.44
C GLN A 163 12.49 -18.28 -18.54
N LEU A 164 13.13 -18.99 -17.61
CA LEU A 164 14.09 -18.40 -16.69
C LEU A 164 15.49 -18.37 -17.28
N ASN A 165 16.16 -17.24 -17.10
CA ASN A 165 17.58 -17.11 -17.39
C ASN A 165 18.39 -17.27 -16.09
N LYS A 166 19.13 -18.39 -15.96
CA LYS A 166 19.98 -18.68 -14.79
C LYS A 166 21.09 -17.64 -14.57
N ASP A 167 21.46 -16.89 -15.61
CA ASP A 167 22.51 -15.87 -15.58
C ASP A 167 21.94 -14.45 -15.41
N ALA A 168 20.63 -14.32 -15.18
CA ALA A 168 20.01 -13.04 -14.90
C ALA A 168 20.53 -12.42 -13.60
N ALA A 169 20.79 -11.12 -13.62
CA ALA A 169 21.24 -10.41 -12.42
C ALA A 169 20.17 -10.43 -11.31
N TYR A 170 18.90 -10.49 -11.68
CA TYR A 170 17.75 -10.69 -10.80
C TYR A 170 16.51 -11.11 -11.59
N PHE A 171 15.52 -11.67 -10.88
CA PHE A 171 14.17 -11.93 -11.37
C PHE A 171 13.18 -11.03 -10.63
N HIS A 172 12.39 -10.26 -11.38
CA HIS A 172 11.41 -9.33 -10.82
C HIS A 172 9.98 -9.81 -11.04
N TYR A 173 9.14 -9.67 -9.98
CA TYR A 173 7.69 -9.85 -10.09
C TYR A 173 6.92 -8.89 -9.17
N CYS A 174 5.65 -8.71 -9.43
CA CYS A 174 4.71 -7.98 -8.58
C CYS A 174 3.89 -9.00 -7.78
N ALA A 175 3.97 -8.97 -6.45
CA ALA A 175 3.26 -9.93 -5.60
C ALA A 175 1.74 -9.81 -5.73
N ASN A 176 1.25 -8.60 -6.00
CA ASN A 176 -0.17 -8.33 -6.22
C ASN A 176 -0.37 -7.17 -7.20
N GLU A 177 -1.04 -7.45 -8.29
CA GLU A 177 -1.45 -6.45 -9.26
C GLU A 177 -2.68 -5.68 -8.77
N THR A 178 -2.45 -4.52 -8.18
CA THR A 178 -3.48 -3.68 -7.53
C THR A 178 -4.67 -3.34 -8.46
N ILE A 179 -4.44 -3.27 -9.78
CA ILE A 179 -5.46 -2.93 -10.77
C ILE A 179 -6.27 -4.15 -11.18
N HIS A 180 -5.59 -5.27 -11.47
CA HIS A 180 -6.21 -6.48 -11.99
C HIS A 180 -6.69 -7.43 -10.88
N GLY A 181 -6.21 -7.27 -9.64
CA GLY A 181 -6.57 -8.12 -8.51
C GLY A 181 -5.95 -9.52 -8.56
N VAL A 182 -4.85 -9.68 -9.28
CA VAL A 182 -4.08 -10.93 -9.37
C VAL A 182 -2.97 -10.92 -8.34
N GLU A 183 -2.96 -11.89 -7.45
CA GLU A 183 -2.03 -12.00 -6.32
C GLU A 183 -1.37 -13.38 -6.26
N PHE A 184 -0.07 -13.40 -6.04
CA PHE A 184 0.67 -14.62 -5.75
C PHE A 184 0.34 -15.09 -4.33
N GLN A 185 -0.17 -16.32 -4.21
CA GLN A 185 -0.43 -16.93 -2.91
C GLN A 185 0.85 -17.47 -2.26
N ASP A 186 1.84 -17.85 -3.08
CA ASP A 186 3.14 -18.37 -2.67
C ASP A 186 4.28 -17.58 -3.30
N THR A 187 5.44 -17.56 -2.65
CA THR A 187 6.66 -16.98 -3.21
C THR A 187 7.18 -17.87 -4.34
N PRO A 188 7.39 -17.35 -5.56
CA PRO A 188 7.93 -18.16 -6.65
C PRO A 188 9.36 -18.64 -6.38
N ASP A 189 9.67 -19.85 -6.87
CA ASP A 189 11.03 -20.37 -6.88
C ASP A 189 11.68 -20.06 -8.24
N VAL A 190 12.79 -19.33 -8.22
CA VAL A 190 13.56 -18.93 -9.41
C VAL A 190 15.01 -19.43 -9.35
N GLY A 191 15.26 -20.43 -8.49
CA GLY A 191 16.59 -20.99 -8.27
C GLY A 191 17.52 -20.01 -7.53
N ASN A 192 18.76 -19.87 -8.00
CA ASN A 192 19.77 -19.03 -7.35
C ASN A 192 19.74 -17.56 -7.78
N VAL A 193 18.88 -17.19 -8.73
CA VAL A 193 18.76 -15.81 -9.18
C VAL A 193 18.12 -14.97 -8.06
N PRO A 194 18.66 -13.79 -7.72
CA PRO A 194 18.07 -12.93 -6.70
C PRO A 194 16.62 -12.56 -7.05
N LEU A 195 15.67 -12.90 -6.18
CA LEU A 195 14.27 -12.60 -6.35
C LEU A 195 13.97 -11.17 -5.89
N VAL A 196 13.42 -10.35 -6.77
CA VAL A 196 13.01 -8.96 -6.51
C VAL A 196 11.50 -8.86 -6.57
N CYS A 197 10.89 -8.27 -5.56
CA CYS A 197 9.44 -8.23 -5.42
C CYS A 197 8.89 -6.83 -5.14
N ASP A 198 7.93 -6.38 -5.95
CA ASP A 198 7.01 -5.31 -5.58
C ASP A 198 5.94 -5.86 -4.64
N MET A 199 6.02 -5.49 -3.36
CA MET A 199 5.00 -5.82 -2.36
C MET A 199 4.15 -4.61 -1.96
N SER A 200 4.11 -3.54 -2.74
CA SER A 200 3.41 -2.30 -2.34
C SER A 200 1.99 -2.53 -1.85
N SER A 201 1.26 -3.48 -2.43
CA SER A 201 -0.13 -3.75 -2.05
C SER A 201 -0.33 -4.96 -1.14
N THR A 202 0.75 -5.66 -0.78
CA THR A 202 0.67 -6.86 0.07
C THR A 202 1.59 -6.86 1.28
N ILE A 203 2.59 -5.96 1.34
CA ILE A 203 3.48 -5.87 2.49
C ILE A 203 2.67 -5.73 3.79
N LEU A 204 3.06 -6.42 4.84
CA LEU A 204 2.37 -6.46 6.14
C LEU A 204 0.95 -7.06 6.11
N SER A 205 0.47 -7.60 4.99
CA SER A 205 -0.87 -8.22 4.93
C SER A 205 -0.90 -9.64 5.49
N ARG A 206 0.23 -10.32 5.48
CA ARG A 206 0.45 -11.69 5.96
C ARG A 206 1.93 -11.97 6.19
N PRO A 207 2.32 -13.05 6.92
CA PRO A 207 3.70 -13.47 7.04
C PRO A 207 4.29 -13.82 5.67
N VAL A 208 5.57 -13.45 5.47
CA VAL A 208 6.41 -13.84 4.33
C VAL A 208 7.78 -14.22 4.84
N ASP A 209 8.41 -15.20 4.20
CA ASP A 209 9.81 -15.54 4.48
C ASP A 209 10.74 -14.62 3.70
N VAL A 210 11.22 -13.56 4.36
CA VAL A 210 12.11 -12.55 3.76
C VAL A 210 13.40 -13.16 3.23
N SER A 211 13.87 -14.27 3.79
CA SER A 211 15.13 -14.92 3.38
C SER A 211 15.11 -15.43 1.94
N ARG A 212 13.93 -15.62 1.37
CA ARG A 212 13.75 -16.05 -0.03
C ARG A 212 13.97 -14.94 -1.06
N PHE A 213 14.12 -13.70 -0.61
CA PHE A 213 14.21 -12.53 -1.50
C PHE A 213 15.63 -11.95 -1.50
N GLY A 214 16.06 -11.49 -2.65
CA GLY A 214 17.21 -10.59 -2.76
C GLY A 214 16.81 -9.16 -2.39
N LEU A 215 15.60 -8.74 -2.81
CA LEU A 215 15.07 -7.42 -2.53
C LEU A 215 13.54 -7.43 -2.51
N ILE A 216 12.96 -6.77 -1.49
CA ILE A 216 11.53 -6.43 -1.42
C ILE A 216 11.42 -4.92 -1.42
N TYR A 217 10.47 -4.35 -2.16
CA TYR A 217 10.15 -2.93 -2.06
C TYR A 217 8.65 -2.68 -1.99
N ALA A 218 8.27 -1.54 -1.40
CA ALA A 218 6.89 -1.16 -1.24
C ALA A 218 6.72 0.37 -1.14
N GLY A 219 5.83 0.93 -1.95
CA GLY A 219 5.32 2.29 -1.72
C GLY A 219 4.39 2.31 -0.51
N ALA A 220 4.61 3.26 0.41
CA ALA A 220 3.94 3.26 1.71
C ALA A 220 2.42 3.51 1.64
N GLN A 221 1.92 4.20 0.62
CA GLN A 221 0.56 4.74 0.53
C GLN A 221 -0.57 3.69 0.50
N LYS A 222 -0.26 2.42 0.67
CA LYS A 222 -1.24 1.32 0.70
C LYS A 222 -1.36 0.74 2.11
N ASN A 223 -0.44 -0.12 2.54
CA ASN A 223 -0.49 -0.79 3.85
C ASN A 223 0.43 -0.20 4.92
N ILE A 224 1.41 0.61 4.55
CA ILE A 224 2.44 1.09 5.47
C ILE A 224 2.09 2.45 6.08
N GLY A 225 1.56 3.39 5.26
CA GLY A 225 1.35 4.75 5.74
C GLY A 225 0.94 5.73 4.63
N PRO A 226 1.30 7.01 4.73
CA PRO A 226 0.99 8.01 3.71
C PRO A 226 1.91 7.89 2.49
N ALA A 227 1.50 8.56 1.40
CA ALA A 227 2.37 8.74 0.23
C ALA A 227 3.66 9.50 0.58
N GLY A 228 4.71 9.30 -0.22
CA GLY A 228 6.00 10.00 -0.08
C GLY A 228 7.11 9.13 0.51
N LEU A 229 6.78 8.05 1.20
CA LEU A 229 7.75 7.08 1.73
C LEU A 229 7.73 5.80 0.89
N THR A 230 8.91 5.20 0.77
CA THR A 230 9.11 3.88 0.13
C THR A 230 10.00 3.04 1.03
N VAL A 231 9.60 1.80 1.30
CA VAL A 231 10.46 0.84 2.00
C VAL A 231 11.17 -0.05 0.99
N VAL A 232 12.48 -0.26 1.20
CA VAL A 232 13.28 -1.25 0.48
C VAL A 232 13.97 -2.13 1.51
N ILE A 233 13.80 -3.44 1.40
CA ILE A 233 14.47 -4.46 2.21
C ILE A 233 15.40 -5.20 1.26
N VAL A 234 16.70 -5.02 1.42
CA VAL A 234 17.71 -5.52 0.48
C VAL A 234 18.76 -6.35 1.20
N ARG A 235 19.10 -7.50 0.62
CA ARG A 235 20.13 -8.41 1.16
C ARG A 235 21.52 -7.79 1.01
N ASP A 236 22.35 -7.90 2.04
CA ASP A 236 23.65 -7.22 2.16
C ASP A 236 24.61 -7.52 0.98
N ASP A 237 24.59 -8.74 0.46
CA ASP A 237 25.43 -9.15 -0.67
C ASP A 237 25.07 -8.45 -2.00
N LEU A 238 23.90 -7.82 -2.07
CA LEU A 238 23.44 -7.05 -3.24
C LEU A 238 23.81 -5.57 -3.14
N LEU A 239 24.28 -5.10 -1.99
CA LEU A 239 24.75 -3.72 -1.83
C LEU A 239 26.15 -3.52 -2.45
N GLY A 240 26.43 -2.29 -2.88
CA GLY A 240 27.71 -1.96 -3.48
C GLY A 240 27.89 -2.40 -4.94
N ARG A 241 26.83 -2.91 -5.58
CA ARG A 241 26.82 -3.30 -7.00
C ARG A 241 26.30 -2.21 -7.92
N ALA A 242 25.99 -1.03 -7.37
CA ALA A 242 25.47 0.09 -8.14
C ALA A 242 26.44 0.49 -9.27
N ARG A 243 25.87 0.84 -10.41
CA ARG A 243 26.65 1.34 -11.56
C ARG A 243 27.41 2.63 -11.17
N PRO A 244 28.56 2.91 -11.77
CA PRO A 244 29.33 4.12 -11.46
C PRO A 244 28.57 5.43 -11.72
N ASP A 245 27.64 5.43 -12.65
CA ASP A 245 26.80 6.57 -13.05
C ASP A 245 25.47 6.64 -12.27
N THR A 246 25.28 5.76 -11.25
CA THR A 246 24.07 5.79 -10.41
C THR A 246 24.04 7.09 -9.61
N PRO A 247 22.95 7.89 -9.70
CA PRO A 247 22.81 9.11 -8.91
C PRO A 247 22.90 8.83 -7.41
N TYR A 248 23.54 9.76 -6.67
CA TYR A 248 23.89 9.61 -5.25
C TYR A 248 22.72 9.09 -4.39
N LEU A 249 21.53 9.71 -4.50
CA LEU A 249 20.35 9.33 -3.71
C LEU A 249 19.64 8.06 -4.20
N LEU A 250 19.96 7.54 -5.37
CA LEU A 250 19.45 6.28 -5.89
C LEU A 250 20.35 5.09 -5.54
N ASN A 251 21.55 5.34 -5.01
CA ASN A 251 22.47 4.28 -4.63
C ASN A 251 22.10 3.71 -3.25
N TYR A 252 21.68 2.45 -3.23
CA TYR A 252 21.24 1.77 -2.00
C TYR A 252 22.34 1.68 -0.93
N LYS A 253 23.61 1.51 -1.35
CA LYS A 253 24.72 1.50 -0.38
C LYS A 253 24.89 2.86 0.28
N THR A 254 24.81 3.94 -0.49
CA THR A 254 24.83 5.31 0.06
C THR A 254 23.72 5.51 1.08
N MET A 255 22.50 5.07 0.76
CA MET A 255 21.37 5.19 1.68
C MET A 255 21.54 4.30 2.92
N ALA A 256 22.05 3.08 2.77
CA ALA A 256 22.33 2.18 3.88
C ALA A 256 23.41 2.72 4.83
N ASP A 257 24.52 3.23 4.28
CA ASP A 257 25.63 3.80 5.05
C ASP A 257 25.22 5.07 5.84
N ASN A 258 24.14 5.72 5.46
CA ASN A 258 23.58 6.91 6.09
C ASN A 258 22.25 6.67 6.82
N ALA A 259 21.92 5.45 7.17
CA ALA A 259 20.65 5.08 7.84
C ALA A 259 19.42 5.71 7.14
N SER A 260 19.40 5.68 5.79
CA SER A 260 18.40 6.31 4.92
C SER A 260 18.30 7.83 4.99
N MET A 261 19.26 8.49 5.65
CA MET A 261 19.27 9.94 5.87
C MET A 261 20.46 10.64 5.18
N ALA A 262 20.85 10.16 3.99
CA ALA A 262 21.84 10.86 3.16
C ALA A 262 21.37 12.27 2.76
N ASN A 263 20.08 12.50 2.69
CA ASN A 263 19.40 13.80 2.66
C ASN A 263 18.23 13.79 3.66
N THR A 264 17.56 14.92 3.83
CA THR A 264 16.38 15.01 4.71
C THR A 264 15.29 14.07 4.21
N PRO A 265 14.86 13.09 5.02
CA PRO A 265 13.81 12.15 4.66
C PRO A 265 12.41 12.78 4.81
N PRO A 266 11.34 12.13 4.34
CA PRO A 266 9.97 12.55 4.60
C PRO A 266 9.58 12.23 6.06
N THR A 267 10.05 13.06 7.01
CA THR A 267 10.03 12.82 8.46
C THR A 267 8.64 12.42 8.96
N TYR A 268 7.61 13.17 8.60
CA TYR A 268 6.25 12.90 9.05
C TYR A 268 5.67 11.61 8.46
N ALA A 269 5.96 11.31 7.18
CA ALA A 269 5.53 10.06 6.58
C ALA A 269 6.21 8.84 7.23
N TRP A 270 7.48 8.98 7.62
CA TRP A 270 8.20 7.92 8.34
C TRP A 270 7.63 7.71 9.76
N TYR A 271 7.35 8.80 10.48
CA TYR A 271 6.68 8.75 11.77
C TYR A 271 5.32 8.03 11.70
N ILE A 272 4.46 8.40 10.74
CA ILE A 272 3.16 7.73 10.56
C ILE A 272 3.34 6.24 10.22
N ALA A 273 4.31 5.89 9.39
CA ALA A 273 4.63 4.49 9.10
C ALA A 273 5.03 3.73 10.37
N GLY A 274 5.86 4.32 11.23
CA GLY A 274 6.21 3.76 12.53
C GLY A 274 4.98 3.53 13.42
N LEU A 275 4.02 4.46 13.44
CA LEU A 275 2.75 4.27 14.15
C LEU A 275 1.91 3.12 13.56
N VAL A 276 1.91 2.97 12.23
CA VAL A 276 1.20 1.85 11.58
C VAL A 276 1.87 0.51 11.94
N PHE A 277 3.19 0.43 12.00
CA PHE A 277 3.89 -0.79 12.42
C PHE A 277 3.53 -1.18 13.86
N LYS A 278 3.52 -0.21 14.80
CA LYS A 278 3.07 -0.42 16.17
C LYS A 278 1.62 -0.91 16.21
N TRP A 279 0.74 -0.27 15.45
CA TRP A 279 -0.66 -0.68 15.33
C TRP A 279 -0.80 -2.12 14.82
N VAL A 280 -0.05 -2.54 13.80
CA VAL A 280 -0.07 -3.94 13.32
C VAL A 280 0.36 -4.91 14.42
N LYS A 281 1.39 -4.57 15.22
CA LYS A 281 1.81 -5.38 16.38
C LYS A 281 0.68 -5.49 17.41
N GLU A 282 0.02 -4.39 17.77
CA GLU A 282 -1.12 -4.33 18.68
C GLU A 282 -2.32 -5.14 18.19
N GLN A 283 -2.48 -5.28 16.86
CA GLN A 283 -3.51 -6.14 16.26
C GLN A 283 -3.18 -7.64 16.29
N GLY A 284 -2.09 -8.06 16.93
CA GLY A 284 -1.64 -9.45 17.01
C GLY A 284 -0.64 -9.85 15.93
N GLY A 285 -0.04 -8.88 15.24
CA GLY A 285 0.99 -9.10 14.22
C GLY A 285 0.46 -9.69 12.92
N LEU A 286 1.38 -10.17 12.07
CA LEU A 286 1.04 -10.56 10.70
C LEU A 286 0.15 -11.81 10.60
N LYS A 287 0.19 -12.73 11.57
CA LYS A 287 -0.68 -13.92 11.56
C LYS A 287 -2.15 -13.51 11.76
N ALA A 288 -2.44 -12.70 12.77
CA ALA A 288 -3.79 -12.21 13.03
C ALA A 288 -4.27 -11.30 11.88
N MET A 289 -3.37 -10.49 11.31
CA MET A 289 -3.69 -9.66 10.16
C MET A 289 -4.05 -10.49 8.93
N ALA A 290 -3.33 -11.57 8.65
CA ALA A 290 -3.63 -12.49 7.56
C ALA A 290 -5.02 -13.12 7.69
N GLU A 291 -5.39 -13.57 8.90
CA GLU A 291 -6.71 -14.13 9.16
C GLU A 291 -7.82 -13.11 8.93
N ARG A 292 -7.64 -11.87 9.42
CA ARG A 292 -8.57 -10.76 9.20
C ARG A 292 -8.72 -10.45 7.71
N ASN A 293 -7.61 -10.31 6.99
CA ASN A 293 -7.60 -10.00 5.56
C ASN A 293 -8.26 -11.12 4.74
N ARG A 294 -8.03 -12.38 5.10
CA ARG A 294 -8.68 -13.52 4.47
C ARG A 294 -10.20 -13.50 4.66
N ARG A 295 -10.69 -13.25 5.91
CA ARG A 295 -12.14 -13.14 6.17
C ARG A 295 -12.76 -12.00 5.36
N LYS A 296 -12.14 -10.82 5.31
CA LYS A 296 -12.60 -9.67 4.52
C LYS A 296 -12.74 -10.02 3.03
N SER A 297 -11.67 -10.55 2.44
CA SER A 297 -11.67 -10.89 1.01
C SER A 297 -12.66 -12.01 0.69
N GLN A 298 -12.72 -13.06 1.51
CA GLN A 298 -13.67 -14.16 1.33
C GLN A 298 -15.12 -13.69 1.39
N ALA A 299 -15.48 -12.81 2.35
CA ALA A 299 -16.84 -12.27 2.45
C ALA A 299 -17.24 -11.50 1.18
N LEU A 300 -16.34 -10.68 0.62
CA LEU A 300 -16.63 -9.93 -0.60
C LEU A 300 -16.69 -10.85 -1.82
N TYR A 301 -15.74 -11.79 -1.99
CA TYR A 301 -15.81 -12.76 -3.10
C TYR A 301 -17.05 -13.63 -3.02
N GLN A 302 -17.46 -14.05 -1.83
CA GLN A 302 -18.71 -14.80 -1.65
C GLN A 302 -19.93 -13.98 -2.10
N ALA A 303 -20.01 -12.70 -1.77
CA ALA A 303 -21.09 -11.81 -2.22
C ALA A 303 -21.11 -11.66 -3.74
N ILE A 304 -19.95 -11.61 -4.38
CA ILE A 304 -19.83 -11.54 -5.84
C ILE A 304 -20.23 -12.89 -6.48
N ASP A 305 -19.65 -14.00 -6.04
CA ASP A 305 -19.80 -15.31 -6.66
C ASP A 305 -21.18 -15.93 -6.47
N SER A 306 -21.89 -15.56 -5.39
CA SER A 306 -23.27 -16.02 -5.13
C SER A 306 -24.34 -15.24 -5.93
N SER A 307 -23.93 -14.22 -6.68
CA SER A 307 -24.81 -13.35 -7.44
C SER A 307 -24.59 -13.51 -8.96
N ASN A 308 -25.67 -13.58 -9.75
CA ASN A 308 -25.58 -13.45 -11.20
C ASN A 308 -25.40 -11.98 -11.66
N PHE A 309 -25.52 -11.04 -10.73
CA PHE A 309 -25.48 -9.61 -10.99
C PHE A 309 -24.06 -9.07 -11.04
N TYR A 310 -23.15 -9.61 -10.20
CA TYR A 310 -21.75 -9.20 -10.14
C TYR A 310 -20.82 -10.29 -10.70
N LYS A 311 -19.66 -9.87 -11.23
CA LYS A 311 -18.62 -10.78 -11.74
C LYS A 311 -17.24 -10.32 -11.34
N ASN A 312 -16.42 -11.24 -10.87
CA ASN A 312 -14.97 -11.04 -10.75
C ASN A 312 -14.27 -11.85 -11.86
N PRO A 313 -13.41 -11.23 -12.68
CA PRO A 313 -12.77 -11.91 -13.81
C PRO A 313 -11.56 -12.78 -13.42
N VAL A 314 -11.07 -12.65 -12.18
CA VAL A 314 -9.80 -13.26 -11.75
C VAL A 314 -10.00 -14.73 -11.39
N ASP A 315 -9.09 -15.58 -11.86
CA ASP A 315 -9.00 -16.98 -11.47
C ASP A 315 -8.99 -17.11 -9.93
N PRO A 316 -9.91 -17.91 -9.35
CA PRO A 316 -9.98 -18.10 -7.90
C PRO A 316 -8.65 -18.46 -7.22
N ALA A 317 -7.75 -19.18 -7.93
CA ALA A 317 -6.45 -19.59 -7.39
C ALA A 317 -5.49 -18.41 -7.15
N CYS A 318 -5.71 -17.26 -7.80
CA CYS A 318 -4.84 -16.08 -7.68
C CYS A 318 -5.61 -14.79 -7.37
N ARG A 319 -6.78 -14.88 -6.77
CA ARG A 319 -7.56 -13.72 -6.31
C ARG A 319 -6.86 -12.99 -5.19
N SER A 320 -6.81 -11.66 -5.31
CA SER A 320 -6.17 -10.79 -4.33
C SER A 320 -6.98 -10.70 -3.03
N TRP A 321 -6.29 -10.75 -1.89
CA TRP A 321 -6.90 -10.42 -0.59
C TRP A 321 -7.02 -8.91 -0.37
N MET A 322 -6.25 -8.12 -1.15
CA MET A 322 -6.15 -6.67 -0.94
C MET A 322 -7.00 -5.86 -1.93
N ASN A 323 -7.12 -6.32 -3.17
CA ASN A 323 -7.77 -5.54 -4.22
C ASN A 323 -8.73 -6.42 -5.00
N VAL A 324 -10.00 -6.19 -4.83
CA VAL A 324 -11.09 -6.99 -5.45
C VAL A 324 -11.74 -6.17 -6.55
N PRO A 325 -11.36 -6.38 -7.84
CA PRO A 325 -12.08 -5.81 -8.96
C PRO A 325 -13.39 -6.58 -9.19
N PHE A 326 -14.43 -5.89 -9.63
CA PHE A 326 -15.67 -6.53 -10.05
C PHE A 326 -16.43 -5.66 -11.04
N THR A 327 -17.26 -6.28 -11.86
CA THR A 327 -18.16 -5.65 -12.83
C THR A 327 -19.58 -6.06 -12.58
N MET A 328 -20.51 -5.41 -13.22
CA MET A 328 -21.92 -5.81 -13.27
C MET A 328 -22.28 -6.36 -14.66
N ALA A 329 -23.35 -7.12 -14.73
CA ALA A 329 -23.86 -7.66 -16.00
C ALA A 329 -24.33 -6.53 -16.93
N ASP A 330 -24.90 -5.47 -16.35
CA ASP A 330 -25.28 -4.24 -17.04
C ASP A 330 -24.32 -3.11 -16.65
N ALA A 331 -23.52 -2.65 -17.60
CA ALA A 331 -22.55 -1.58 -17.41
C ALA A 331 -23.22 -0.21 -17.17
N ASP A 332 -24.44 0.01 -17.60
CA ASP A 332 -25.16 1.27 -17.39
C ASP A 332 -25.50 1.49 -15.90
N LEU A 333 -25.48 0.42 -15.11
CA LEU A 333 -25.68 0.48 -13.67
C LEU A 333 -24.42 0.84 -12.87
N GLU A 334 -23.23 0.87 -13.48
CA GLU A 334 -21.98 1.20 -12.77
C GLU A 334 -22.02 2.59 -12.15
N LYS A 335 -22.47 3.61 -12.91
CA LYS A 335 -22.55 4.96 -12.39
C LYS A 335 -23.62 5.11 -11.29
N PRO A 336 -24.87 4.61 -11.45
CA PRO A 336 -25.84 4.58 -10.35
C PRO A 336 -25.31 3.89 -9.08
N PHE A 337 -24.62 2.73 -9.21
CA PHE A 337 -24.03 2.00 -8.11
C PHE A 337 -23.01 2.89 -7.34
N LEU A 338 -22.09 3.54 -8.03
CA LEU A 338 -21.07 4.40 -7.42
C LEU A 338 -21.69 5.63 -6.74
N ASP A 339 -22.70 6.24 -7.36
CA ASP A 339 -23.40 7.41 -6.82
C ASP A 339 -24.21 7.04 -5.54
N GLU A 340 -24.85 5.88 -5.52
CA GLU A 340 -25.57 5.38 -4.33
C GLU A 340 -24.61 4.90 -3.24
N ALA A 341 -23.57 4.15 -3.58
CA ALA A 341 -22.56 3.70 -2.63
C ALA A 341 -21.97 4.90 -1.86
N LYS A 342 -21.66 6.00 -2.56
CA LYS A 342 -21.18 7.23 -1.94
C LYS A 342 -22.16 7.81 -0.92
N LYS A 343 -23.48 7.76 -1.17
CA LYS A 343 -24.51 8.22 -0.21
C LYS A 343 -24.55 7.35 1.03
N HIS A 344 -24.18 6.08 0.90
CA HIS A 344 -24.06 5.12 2.02
C HIS A 344 -22.68 5.17 2.73
N GLY A 345 -21.82 6.16 2.40
CA GLY A 345 -20.51 6.28 3.01
C GLY A 345 -19.48 5.27 2.51
N LEU A 346 -19.73 4.60 1.38
CA LEU A 346 -18.83 3.67 0.71
C LEU A 346 -18.10 4.42 -0.41
N LEU A 347 -16.86 4.85 -0.15
CA LEU A 347 -16.16 5.79 -1.02
C LEU A 347 -15.11 5.10 -1.91
N THR A 348 -14.84 5.68 -3.06
CA THR A 348 -13.72 5.35 -3.95
C THR A 348 -13.74 3.92 -4.49
N LEU A 349 -14.94 3.41 -4.81
CA LEU A 349 -15.15 2.09 -5.38
C LEU A 349 -14.93 2.01 -6.90
N ALA A 350 -14.79 3.15 -7.61
CA ALA A 350 -14.56 3.14 -9.05
C ALA A 350 -13.30 2.35 -9.41
N GLY A 351 -13.41 1.51 -10.43
CA GLY A 351 -12.28 0.76 -10.98
C GLY A 351 -11.25 1.67 -11.65
N HIS A 352 -10.10 1.11 -12.00
CA HIS A 352 -9.09 1.87 -12.71
C HIS A 352 -9.56 2.14 -14.15
N ARG A 353 -9.26 3.35 -14.68
CA ARG A 353 -9.67 3.80 -16.02
C ARG A 353 -9.28 2.86 -17.17
N SER A 354 -8.24 2.03 -17.00
CA SER A 354 -7.80 1.06 -18.01
C SER A 354 -8.60 -0.24 -18.00
N VAL A 355 -9.35 -0.53 -16.93
CA VAL A 355 -10.09 -1.79 -16.73
C VAL A 355 -11.60 -1.55 -16.65
N GLY A 356 -12.01 -0.39 -16.10
CA GLY A 356 -13.42 -0.08 -15.84
C GLY A 356 -13.96 -0.79 -14.59
N GLY A 357 -15.28 -0.86 -14.49
CA GLY A 357 -15.98 -1.51 -13.41
C GLY A 357 -15.74 -0.88 -12.04
N MET A 358 -15.79 -1.69 -11.01
CA MET A 358 -15.54 -1.31 -9.62
C MET A 358 -14.31 -2.03 -9.07
N ARG A 359 -13.73 -1.47 -8.00
CA ARG A 359 -12.66 -2.11 -7.24
C ARG A 359 -12.76 -1.72 -5.78
N ALA A 360 -12.91 -2.71 -4.91
CA ALA A 360 -12.79 -2.52 -3.47
C ALA A 360 -11.38 -2.88 -3.01
N SER A 361 -10.66 -1.92 -2.40
CA SER A 361 -9.36 -2.16 -1.79
C SER A 361 -9.54 -2.39 -0.29
N LEU A 362 -9.12 -3.58 0.19
CA LEU A 362 -9.40 -4.11 1.53
C LEU A 362 -8.15 -4.11 2.42
N TYR A 363 -7.24 -3.16 2.22
CA TYR A 363 -5.98 -3.11 2.97
C TYR A 363 -6.16 -3.31 4.48
N ASN A 364 -5.06 -3.49 5.19
CA ASN A 364 -5.06 -3.83 6.62
C ASN A 364 -5.97 -2.94 7.46
N ALA A 365 -6.00 -1.64 7.19
CA ALA A 365 -6.78 -0.66 7.95
C ALA A 365 -8.28 -0.64 7.61
N MET A 366 -8.73 -1.29 6.53
CA MET A 366 -10.16 -1.45 6.24
C MET A 366 -10.77 -2.40 7.28
N PRO A 367 -11.74 -1.94 8.10
CA PRO A 367 -12.39 -2.79 9.10
C PRO A 367 -13.33 -3.82 8.45
N GLU A 368 -13.62 -4.91 9.15
CA GLU A 368 -14.56 -5.95 8.68
C GLU A 368 -15.98 -5.39 8.51
N GLU A 369 -16.36 -4.42 9.35
CA GLU A 369 -17.63 -3.68 9.26
C GLU A 369 -17.77 -2.92 7.93
N GLY A 370 -16.68 -2.39 7.39
CA GLY A 370 -16.68 -1.72 6.08
C GLY A 370 -16.96 -2.70 4.95
N VAL A 371 -16.40 -3.90 5.00
CA VAL A 371 -16.66 -4.95 4.02
C VAL A 371 -18.11 -5.45 4.16
N LYS A 372 -18.60 -5.63 5.39
CA LYS A 372 -19.99 -5.99 5.66
C LYS A 372 -20.96 -4.95 5.09
N ALA A 373 -20.70 -3.65 5.35
CA ALA A 373 -21.53 -2.57 4.80
C ALA A 373 -21.55 -2.58 3.26
N LEU A 374 -20.40 -2.87 2.61
CA LEU A 374 -20.34 -2.99 1.16
C LEU A 374 -21.15 -4.19 0.67
N THR A 375 -21.01 -5.37 1.28
CA THR A 375 -21.74 -6.58 0.84
C THR A 375 -23.24 -6.46 1.07
N GLU A 376 -23.69 -5.83 2.14
CA GLU A 376 -25.11 -5.53 2.39
C GLU A 376 -25.66 -4.54 1.35
N PHE A 377 -24.92 -3.49 1.04
CA PHE A 377 -25.27 -2.55 -0.03
C PHE A 377 -25.35 -3.25 -1.40
N MET A 378 -24.38 -4.11 -1.74
CA MET A 378 -24.38 -4.87 -2.98
C MET A 378 -25.63 -5.78 -3.10
N ALA A 379 -25.99 -6.46 -2.02
CA ALA A 379 -27.17 -7.32 -1.98
C ALA A 379 -28.47 -6.52 -2.14
N ASP A 380 -28.58 -5.34 -1.53
CA ASP A 380 -29.73 -4.46 -1.70
C ASP A 380 -29.81 -3.88 -3.11
N PHE A 381 -28.70 -3.41 -3.65
CA PHE A 381 -28.63 -2.85 -4.99
C PHE A 381 -29.00 -3.89 -6.06
N SER A 382 -28.45 -5.10 -6.00
CA SER A 382 -28.79 -6.17 -6.93
C SER A 382 -30.27 -6.57 -6.87
N ARG A 383 -30.89 -6.59 -5.67
CA ARG A 383 -32.32 -6.89 -5.52
C ARG A 383 -33.26 -5.85 -6.17
N ARG A 384 -32.80 -4.56 -6.21
CA ARG A 384 -33.60 -3.46 -6.78
C ARG A 384 -33.43 -3.30 -8.29
N HIS A 385 -32.32 -3.80 -8.84
CA HIS A 385 -31.93 -3.57 -10.24
C HIS A 385 -31.69 -4.85 -11.05
N GLY A 386 -31.79 -6.05 -10.40
CA GLY A 386 -31.55 -7.36 -11.01
C GLY A 386 -32.81 -8.16 -11.32
#